data_1a9916843e1ed1f4ea5a371374c3b7dc
#
_entry.id   1a9916843e1ed1f4ea5a371374c3b7dc
#
_cell.length_a   1.000
_cell.length_b   1.000
_cell.length_c   1.000
_cell.angle_alpha   90.00
_cell.angle_beta   90.00
_cell.angle_gamma   90.00
#
_symmetry.space_group_name_H-M   'P 1'
#
loop_
_entity.id
_entity.type
_entity.pdbx_description
1 polymer ?
#
loop_
_entity_poly.entity_id
_entity_poly.type
_entity_poly.pdbx_seq_one_letter_code
_entity_poly.pdbx_strand_id
1 'polypeptide(L)'
;DFMKDAVLTMKTIAIIESCDTKYTETAYMKECIEKAGLKALVLNTATGPLECANPDDNGKVVDVSRGEIVAAYGTPWEELEDKTKGEKIEFMRKAVTAYVEKLYKDGKIHGIISVGGLQNTTMATAAMSVLPIGFPKVMATTVASGTKQFSLVVGDKDIVAMPTICDCTGLNLITRRVIANACGCVIGMVQTAGECISKGDKPVIGLTLMGVTNNGCMAAVEELERNGYEVLGFHATGVGGAVMEQMAADGLIDGVLDLTMHEITSEYFGGGFSYGPGAAVRLLKTTASRVPLVVSLGGIDFVDYNKKEANVVPNLESRKTYDHNADTVHIKITPDEARDIAKIVAKRLNTADYPASCPVKVLIPTDGMRHNTTIGEALYDPEADKALIDTLKDNLNPNIEVIEIEGNLDTPEWGVKAAKVMLDVMNAAKK
;
A
#
# COMPACT_ATOMS: atom_id res chain seq x y z
N ASP A 1 18.93 33.72 -25.09
CA ASP A 1 17.54 33.88 -25.53
C ASP A 1 16.74 32.57 -25.42
N PHE A 2 16.76 31.98 -24.24
CA PHE A 2 15.93 30.77 -23.90
C PHE A 2 15.14 31.01 -22.62
N MET A 3 14.56 32.19 -22.49
CA MET A 3 13.58 32.50 -21.44
C MET A 3 12.34 33.07 -22.11
N LYS A 4 11.57 32.22 -22.79
CA LYS A 4 10.21 32.54 -23.22
C LYS A 4 9.24 31.55 -22.64
N ASP A 5 8.40 32.09 -21.74
CA ASP A 5 7.03 31.69 -21.47
C ASP A 5 6.76 30.27 -20.93
N ALA A 6 7.38 29.88 -19.81
CA ALA A 6 6.64 29.08 -18.85
C ALA A 6 5.65 30.03 -18.17
N VAL A 7 4.43 30.11 -18.67
CA VAL A 7 3.31 30.59 -17.85
C VAL A 7 3.29 29.66 -16.64
N LEU A 8 3.79 30.13 -15.51
CA LEU A 8 3.71 29.44 -14.22
C LEU A 8 2.22 29.29 -13.92
N THR A 9 1.61 28.20 -14.41
CA THR A 9 0.24 27.85 -14.06
C THR A 9 0.22 27.64 -12.55
N MET A 10 -0.55 28.49 -11.87
CA MET A 10 -0.68 28.46 -10.41
C MET A 10 -1.09 27.04 -9.98
N LYS A 11 -0.25 26.38 -9.17
CA LYS A 11 -0.55 25.03 -8.68
C LYS A 11 -1.82 25.03 -7.84
N THR A 12 -2.65 24.00 -7.99
CA THR A 12 -3.98 23.89 -7.39
C THR A 12 -4.01 22.75 -6.37
N ILE A 13 -4.55 23.01 -5.19
CA ILE A 13 -4.82 22.00 -4.16
C ILE A 13 -6.33 21.77 -4.10
N ALA A 14 -6.75 20.52 -4.29
CA ALA A 14 -8.14 20.11 -4.07
C ALA A 14 -8.44 19.98 -2.58
N ILE A 15 -9.58 20.53 -2.16
CA ILE A 15 -10.12 20.35 -0.81
C ILE A 15 -11.38 19.50 -0.94
N ILE A 16 -11.41 18.31 -0.34
CA ILE A 16 -12.60 17.45 -0.31
C ILE A 16 -13.29 17.64 1.04
N GLU A 17 -14.48 18.22 1.04
CA GLU A 17 -15.21 18.47 2.29
C GLU A 17 -16.73 18.33 2.16
N SER A 18 -17.33 17.88 3.27
CA SER A 18 -18.79 17.90 3.45
C SER A 18 -19.21 19.29 3.96
N CYS A 19 -19.46 20.21 3.05
CA CYS A 19 -19.72 21.62 3.38
C CYS A 19 -21.04 21.86 4.12
N ASP A 20 -21.92 20.86 4.24
CA ASP A 20 -23.09 20.90 5.13
C ASP A 20 -22.71 20.93 6.62
N THR A 21 -21.56 20.36 7.00
CA THR A 21 -21.12 20.28 8.38
C THR A 21 -19.75 20.89 8.64
N LYS A 22 -18.96 21.15 7.60
CA LYS A 22 -17.55 21.60 7.69
C LYS A 22 -17.26 22.87 6.90
N TYR A 23 -18.27 23.69 6.67
CA TYR A 23 -18.14 24.92 5.86
C TYR A 23 -17.07 25.88 6.40
N THR A 24 -17.07 26.11 7.74
CA THR A 24 -16.14 27.05 8.37
C THR A 24 -14.69 26.56 8.28
N GLU A 25 -14.47 25.26 8.50
CA GLU A 25 -13.17 24.62 8.36
C GLU A 25 -12.68 24.67 6.91
N THR A 26 -13.59 24.41 5.94
CA THR A 26 -13.33 24.49 4.50
C THR A 26 -12.91 25.89 4.07
N ALA A 27 -13.67 26.91 4.48
CA ALA A 27 -13.34 28.30 4.20
C ALA A 27 -11.96 28.69 4.74
N TYR A 28 -11.63 28.21 5.92
CA TYR A 28 -10.32 28.47 6.54
C TYR A 28 -9.18 27.74 5.80
N MET A 29 -9.37 26.52 5.35
CA MET A 29 -8.39 25.81 4.52
C MET A 29 -8.15 26.54 3.19
N LYS A 30 -9.24 26.96 2.53
CA LYS A 30 -9.16 27.76 1.29
C LYS A 30 -8.34 29.03 1.52
N GLU A 31 -8.64 29.78 2.56
CA GLU A 31 -7.87 30.97 2.96
C GLU A 31 -6.38 30.69 3.18
N CYS A 32 -6.04 29.62 3.90
CA CYS A 32 -4.64 29.25 4.16
C CYS A 32 -3.88 28.94 2.87
N ILE A 33 -4.49 28.19 1.95
CA ILE A 33 -3.88 27.80 0.67
C ILE A 33 -3.70 29.03 -0.24
N GLU A 34 -4.73 29.86 -0.36
CA GLU A 34 -4.69 31.06 -1.19
C GLU A 34 -3.68 32.11 -0.68
N LYS A 35 -3.56 32.28 0.63
CA LYS A 35 -2.52 33.12 1.25
C LYS A 35 -1.09 32.65 0.94
N ALA A 36 -0.90 31.37 0.67
CA ALA A 36 0.38 30.82 0.25
C ALA A 36 0.66 30.97 -1.24
N GLY A 37 -0.21 31.66 -2.00
CA GLY A 37 -0.06 31.90 -3.43
C GLY A 37 -0.41 30.70 -4.32
N LEU A 38 -1.19 29.75 -3.78
CA LEU A 38 -1.68 28.59 -4.52
C LEU A 38 -3.19 28.73 -4.74
N LYS A 39 -3.74 27.98 -5.70
CA LYS A 39 -5.18 27.93 -5.93
C LYS A 39 -5.79 26.82 -5.07
N ALA A 40 -6.86 27.12 -4.34
CA ALA A 40 -7.72 26.11 -3.74
C ALA A 40 -8.87 25.76 -4.71
N LEU A 41 -9.22 24.46 -4.76
CA LEU A 41 -10.37 23.94 -5.50
C LEU A 41 -11.23 23.12 -4.54
N VAL A 42 -12.32 23.69 -4.06
CA VAL A 42 -13.20 23.07 -3.08
C VAL A 42 -14.24 22.19 -3.76
N LEU A 43 -14.19 20.90 -3.47
CA LEU A 43 -15.14 19.86 -3.92
C LEU A 43 -16.12 19.58 -2.77
N ASN A 44 -17.38 19.97 -2.93
CA ASN A 44 -18.40 19.75 -1.92
C ASN A 44 -18.97 18.33 -2.01
N THR A 45 -18.73 17.51 -0.99
CA THR A 45 -19.20 16.13 -0.87
C THR A 45 -20.37 15.97 0.11
N ALA A 46 -21.06 17.05 0.42
CA ALA A 46 -22.20 17.04 1.33
C ALA A 46 -23.30 16.06 0.87
N THR A 47 -23.79 15.25 1.79
CA THR A 47 -24.89 14.29 1.56
C THR A 47 -26.14 14.59 2.38
N GLY A 48 -26.06 15.58 3.26
CA GLY A 48 -27.17 16.08 4.07
C GLY A 48 -28.15 16.95 3.30
N PRO A 49 -29.26 17.37 3.96
CA PRO A 49 -30.21 18.30 3.38
C PRO A 49 -29.57 19.64 3.01
N LEU A 50 -30.07 20.30 1.97
CA LEU A 50 -29.60 21.64 1.54
C LEU A 50 -29.82 22.72 2.59
N GLU A 51 -30.77 22.50 3.51
CA GLU A 51 -31.12 23.43 4.57
C GLU A 51 -30.08 23.52 5.70
N CYS A 52 -29.20 22.51 5.79
CA CYS A 52 -28.08 22.51 6.72
C CYS A 52 -26.92 23.30 6.13
N ALA A 53 -26.91 24.62 6.33
CA ALA A 53 -25.80 25.52 6.00
C ALA A 53 -25.35 25.53 4.53
N ASN A 54 -26.10 26.21 3.68
CA ASN A 54 -25.70 26.75 2.36
C ASN A 54 -24.54 25.99 1.66
N PRO A 55 -24.71 24.69 1.37
CA PRO A 55 -23.58 23.84 0.93
C PRO A 55 -23.02 24.21 -0.45
N ASP A 56 -23.80 24.95 -1.25
CA ASP A 56 -23.41 25.47 -2.56
C ASP A 56 -23.62 26.98 -2.58
N ASP A 57 -22.61 27.73 -2.19
CA ASP A 57 -22.67 29.17 -1.88
C ASP A 57 -22.36 30.09 -3.07
N ASN A 58 -22.66 29.64 -4.29
CA ASN A 58 -22.42 30.38 -5.53
C ASN A 58 -20.95 30.83 -5.72
N GLY A 59 -20.00 29.95 -5.36
CA GLY A 59 -18.59 30.14 -5.64
C GLY A 59 -17.82 30.99 -4.61
N LYS A 60 -18.40 31.29 -3.44
CA LYS A 60 -17.63 31.96 -2.37
C LYS A 60 -16.59 31.04 -1.74
N VAL A 61 -16.98 29.83 -1.32
CA VAL A 61 -16.11 28.80 -0.77
C VAL A 61 -16.09 27.58 -1.66
N VAL A 62 -17.25 27.08 -2.09
CA VAL A 62 -17.42 25.90 -2.92
C VAL A 62 -17.14 26.24 -4.38
N ASP A 63 -16.21 25.53 -5.00
CA ASP A 63 -15.88 25.70 -6.44
C ASP A 63 -16.57 24.65 -7.30
N VAL A 64 -16.83 23.45 -6.77
CA VAL A 64 -17.54 22.35 -7.44
C VAL A 64 -18.64 21.85 -6.51
N SER A 65 -19.86 21.97 -6.94
CA SER A 65 -21.02 21.54 -6.17
C SER A 65 -21.16 20.02 -6.09
N ARG A 66 -21.87 19.53 -5.09
CA ARG A 66 -22.20 18.09 -5.00
C ARG A 66 -22.97 17.58 -6.20
N GLY A 67 -23.86 18.44 -6.77
CA GLY A 67 -24.62 18.12 -7.97
C GLY A 67 -23.72 17.91 -9.18
N GLU A 68 -22.71 18.77 -9.38
CA GLU A 68 -21.72 18.62 -10.46
C GLU A 68 -20.91 17.35 -10.33
N ILE A 69 -20.49 16.99 -9.09
CA ILE A 69 -19.71 15.76 -8.84
C ILE A 69 -20.51 14.52 -9.23
N VAL A 70 -21.78 14.41 -8.77
CA VAL A 70 -22.60 13.23 -9.06
C VAL A 70 -23.09 13.20 -10.50
N ALA A 71 -23.39 14.35 -11.10
CA ALA A 71 -23.75 14.44 -12.52
C ALA A 71 -22.60 14.00 -13.44
N ALA A 72 -21.37 14.36 -13.10
CA ALA A 72 -20.18 13.88 -13.80
C ALA A 72 -19.98 12.35 -13.69
N TYR A 73 -20.56 11.72 -12.69
CA TYR A 73 -20.58 10.27 -12.50
C TYR A 73 -21.80 9.59 -13.17
N GLY A 74 -22.65 10.37 -13.84
CA GLY A 74 -23.76 9.88 -14.65
C GLY A 74 -25.13 9.87 -13.98
N THR A 75 -25.28 10.47 -12.80
CA THR A 75 -26.56 10.52 -12.07
C THR A 75 -26.83 11.94 -11.57
N PRO A 76 -27.96 12.55 -11.88
CA PRO A 76 -28.32 13.83 -11.30
C PRO A 76 -28.63 13.69 -9.80
N TRP A 77 -28.40 14.76 -9.02
CA TRP A 77 -28.59 14.74 -7.56
C TRP A 77 -30.03 14.39 -7.16
N GLU A 78 -31.02 14.80 -7.93
CA GLU A 78 -32.42 14.55 -7.68
C GLU A 78 -32.78 13.06 -7.56
N GLU A 79 -32.08 12.20 -8.28
CA GLU A 79 -32.26 10.75 -8.19
C GLU A 79 -31.72 10.15 -6.88
N LEU A 80 -30.92 10.91 -6.14
CA LEU A 80 -30.37 10.50 -4.85
C LEU A 80 -31.22 10.99 -3.66
N GLU A 81 -32.15 11.93 -3.88
CA GLU A 81 -32.88 12.56 -2.77
C GLU A 81 -33.65 11.56 -1.90
N ASP A 82 -34.26 10.56 -2.51
CA ASP A 82 -35.03 9.52 -1.84
C ASP A 82 -34.17 8.35 -1.30
N LYS A 83 -32.87 8.36 -1.53
CA LYS A 83 -31.96 7.31 -1.05
C LYS A 83 -31.67 7.47 0.45
N THR A 84 -31.37 6.35 1.10
CA THR A 84 -30.90 6.36 2.49
C THR A 84 -29.60 7.13 2.64
N LYS A 85 -29.31 7.60 3.84
CA LYS A 85 -28.03 8.26 4.15
C LYS A 85 -26.81 7.43 3.74
N GLY A 86 -26.84 6.12 4.01
CA GLY A 86 -25.74 5.21 3.65
C GLY A 86 -25.55 5.10 2.13
N GLU A 87 -26.62 4.98 1.37
CA GLU A 87 -26.57 4.94 -0.10
C GLU A 87 -26.03 6.24 -0.70
N LYS A 88 -26.46 7.39 -0.18
CA LYS A 88 -25.94 8.70 -0.60
C LYS A 88 -24.43 8.82 -0.35
N ILE A 89 -23.97 8.42 0.82
CA ILE A 89 -22.53 8.44 1.18
C ILE A 89 -21.74 7.54 0.25
N GLU A 90 -22.19 6.30 0.03
CA GLU A 90 -21.49 5.34 -0.83
C GLU A 90 -21.47 5.79 -2.29
N PHE A 91 -22.56 6.37 -2.79
CA PHE A 91 -22.62 6.92 -4.13
C PHE A 91 -21.66 8.13 -4.27
N MET A 92 -21.70 9.08 -3.34
CA MET A 92 -20.82 10.24 -3.34
C MET A 92 -19.35 9.82 -3.24
N ARG A 93 -19.02 8.81 -2.45
CA ARG A 93 -17.67 8.27 -2.34
C ARG A 93 -17.15 7.81 -3.70
N LYS A 94 -17.95 7.06 -4.46
CA LYS A 94 -17.60 6.63 -5.82
C LYS A 94 -17.48 7.80 -6.79
N ALA A 95 -18.44 8.70 -6.73
CA ALA A 95 -18.50 9.86 -7.63
C ALA A 95 -17.31 10.81 -7.43
N VAL A 96 -16.98 11.16 -6.17
CA VAL A 96 -15.82 12.05 -5.89
C VAL A 96 -14.51 11.36 -6.21
N THR A 97 -14.40 10.05 -6.01
CA THR A 97 -13.21 9.28 -6.39
C THR A 97 -12.95 9.37 -7.90
N ALA A 98 -13.96 9.10 -8.72
CA ALA A 98 -13.86 9.23 -10.17
C ALA A 98 -13.61 10.69 -10.64
N TYR A 99 -14.22 11.65 -9.95
CA TYR A 99 -14.03 13.07 -10.24
C TYR A 99 -12.59 13.53 -9.99
N VAL A 100 -12.01 13.13 -8.85
CA VAL A 100 -10.62 13.43 -8.47
C VAL A 100 -9.64 12.77 -9.43
N GLU A 101 -9.86 11.51 -9.78
CA GLU A 101 -9.06 10.81 -10.78
C GLU A 101 -9.03 11.55 -12.12
N LYS A 102 -10.20 12.04 -12.57
CA LYS A 102 -10.31 12.86 -13.78
C LYS A 102 -9.54 14.18 -13.64
N LEU A 103 -9.72 14.89 -12.52
CA LEU A 103 -8.99 16.15 -12.27
C LEU A 103 -7.47 15.95 -12.31
N TYR A 104 -6.98 14.85 -11.77
CA TYR A 104 -5.57 14.49 -11.83
C TYR A 104 -5.10 14.22 -13.27
N LYS A 105 -5.82 13.36 -14.01
CA LYS A 105 -5.51 13.05 -15.43
C LYS A 105 -5.54 14.28 -16.33
N ASP A 106 -6.41 15.23 -16.04
CA ASP A 106 -6.51 16.50 -16.75
C ASP A 106 -5.46 17.54 -16.31
N GLY A 107 -4.56 17.20 -15.35
CA GLY A 107 -3.56 18.12 -14.82
C GLY A 107 -4.13 19.32 -14.05
N LYS A 108 -5.34 19.20 -13.50
CA LYS A 108 -6.06 20.28 -12.82
C LYS A 108 -5.74 20.43 -11.36
N ILE A 109 -5.17 19.41 -10.72
CA ILE A 109 -4.80 19.40 -9.31
C ILE A 109 -3.35 18.93 -9.12
N HIS A 110 -2.71 19.45 -8.08
CA HIS A 110 -1.30 19.21 -7.74
C HIS A 110 -1.13 18.75 -6.29
N GLY A 111 -2.20 18.72 -5.53
CA GLY A 111 -2.26 18.23 -4.17
C GLY A 111 -3.71 18.10 -3.72
N ILE A 112 -3.93 17.37 -2.64
CA ILE A 112 -5.26 17.11 -2.08
C ILE A 112 -5.21 17.13 -0.55
N ILE A 113 -6.24 17.73 0.05
CA ILE A 113 -6.40 17.81 1.51
C ILE A 113 -7.86 17.60 1.91
N SER A 114 -8.06 17.04 3.08
CA SER A 114 -9.36 16.99 3.75
C SER A 114 -9.19 17.01 5.28
N VAL A 115 -10.26 17.40 5.98
CA VAL A 115 -10.31 17.46 7.46
C VAL A 115 -11.63 16.87 7.93
N GLY A 116 -11.64 16.00 8.94
CA GLY A 116 -12.92 15.57 9.51
C GLY A 116 -12.92 14.30 10.35
N GLY A 117 -14.12 13.80 10.60
CA GLY A 117 -14.37 12.54 11.28
C GLY A 117 -14.37 11.34 10.36
N LEU A 118 -14.84 10.18 10.84
CA LEU A 118 -14.77 8.90 10.12
C LEU A 118 -15.40 8.96 8.72
N GLN A 119 -16.60 9.52 8.57
CA GLN A 119 -17.29 9.56 7.29
C GLN A 119 -16.50 10.35 6.23
N ASN A 120 -16.04 11.56 6.60
CA ASN A 120 -15.26 12.39 5.69
C ASN A 120 -13.91 11.78 5.38
N THR A 121 -13.27 11.17 6.39
CA THR A 121 -12.01 10.43 6.22
C THR A 121 -12.17 9.31 5.20
N THR A 122 -13.19 8.45 5.34
CA THR A 122 -13.45 7.35 4.39
C THR A 122 -13.70 7.86 2.97
N MET A 123 -14.41 8.96 2.83
CA MET A 123 -14.71 9.56 1.52
C MET A 123 -13.45 10.17 0.88
N ALA A 124 -12.72 10.98 1.64
CA ALA A 124 -11.53 11.67 1.12
C ALA A 124 -10.38 10.70 0.82
N THR A 125 -10.13 9.71 1.70
CA THR A 125 -9.05 8.74 1.47
C THR A 125 -9.36 7.80 0.31
N ALA A 126 -10.63 7.49 0.03
CA ALA A 126 -11.00 6.77 -1.19
C ALA A 126 -10.60 7.57 -2.45
N ALA A 127 -10.86 8.88 -2.47
CA ALA A 127 -10.44 9.76 -3.56
C ALA A 127 -8.91 9.95 -3.61
N MET A 128 -8.23 9.99 -2.45
CA MET A 128 -6.77 10.05 -2.39
C MET A 128 -6.11 8.76 -2.90
N SER A 129 -6.78 7.61 -2.73
CA SER A 129 -6.23 6.30 -3.06
C SER A 129 -6.03 6.05 -4.56
N VAL A 130 -6.75 6.75 -5.42
CA VAL A 130 -6.59 6.62 -6.88
C VAL A 130 -5.48 7.52 -7.45
N LEU A 131 -4.92 8.38 -6.61
CA LEU A 131 -3.81 9.23 -6.99
C LEU A 131 -2.47 8.48 -6.85
N PRO A 132 -1.48 8.75 -7.72
CA PRO A 132 -0.22 8.02 -7.71
C PRO A 132 0.57 8.23 -6.42
N ILE A 133 1.50 7.32 -6.16
CA ILE A 133 2.52 7.47 -5.11
C ILE A 133 3.34 8.74 -5.39
N GLY A 134 3.65 9.49 -4.35
CA GLY A 134 4.36 10.78 -4.45
C GLY A 134 3.46 11.99 -4.71
N PHE A 135 2.19 11.81 -5.11
CA PHE A 135 1.25 12.92 -5.21
C PHE A 135 0.94 13.48 -3.79
N PRO A 136 0.98 14.80 -3.56
CA PRO A 136 0.72 15.41 -2.26
C PRO A 136 -0.69 15.09 -1.71
N LYS A 137 -0.78 14.31 -0.63
CA LYS A 137 -2.03 13.85 0.00
C LYS A 137 -1.98 14.07 1.51
N VAL A 138 -2.91 14.85 2.06
CA VAL A 138 -2.98 15.13 3.50
C VAL A 138 -4.40 14.93 4.02
N MET A 139 -4.55 14.12 5.06
CA MET A 139 -5.81 13.90 5.78
C MET A 139 -5.67 14.25 7.26
N ALA A 140 -6.28 15.34 7.71
CA ALA A 140 -6.40 15.64 9.13
C ALA A 140 -7.69 15.01 9.68
N THR A 141 -7.57 14.11 10.65
CA THR A 141 -8.70 13.27 11.04
C THR A 141 -8.73 12.93 12.53
N THR A 142 -9.95 12.83 13.07
CA THR A 142 -10.19 12.31 14.41
C THR A 142 -9.84 10.84 14.53
N VAL A 143 -9.81 10.10 13.42
CA VAL A 143 -9.58 8.64 13.37
C VAL A 143 -8.08 8.29 13.45
N ALA A 144 -7.18 9.23 13.19
CA ALA A 144 -5.74 9.01 13.27
C ALA A 144 -5.20 8.88 14.71
N SER A 145 -6.04 9.01 15.72
CA SER A 145 -5.65 8.95 17.14
C SER A 145 -5.82 7.55 17.73
N GLY A 146 -4.85 6.66 17.50
CA GLY A 146 -4.69 5.45 18.32
C GLY A 146 -5.64 4.29 18.05
N THR A 147 -6.31 4.23 16.91
CA THR A 147 -7.19 3.12 16.54
C THR A 147 -6.69 2.38 15.29
N LYS A 148 -6.89 1.06 15.24
CA LYS A 148 -6.63 0.23 14.05
C LYS A 148 -7.48 0.64 12.83
N GLN A 149 -8.52 1.46 13.02
CA GLN A 149 -9.44 1.88 11.95
C GLN A 149 -8.76 2.74 10.89
N PHE A 150 -7.77 3.55 11.27
CA PHE A 150 -7.08 4.41 10.31
C PHE A 150 -6.34 3.60 9.24
N SER A 151 -5.67 2.52 9.62
CA SER A 151 -4.98 1.63 8.66
C SER A 151 -5.94 1.01 7.63
N LEU A 152 -7.19 0.74 8.02
CA LEU A 152 -8.22 0.24 7.10
C LEU A 152 -8.66 1.29 6.07
N VAL A 153 -8.52 2.57 6.41
CA VAL A 153 -8.97 3.68 5.56
C VAL A 153 -7.87 4.17 4.63
N VAL A 154 -6.64 4.22 5.11
CA VAL A 154 -5.46 4.65 4.33
C VAL A 154 -4.87 3.50 3.51
N GLY A 155 -4.93 2.28 4.04
CA GLY A 155 -4.41 1.09 3.37
C GLY A 155 -2.91 1.19 3.07
N ASP A 156 -2.59 0.99 1.81
CA ASP A 156 -1.23 0.97 1.25
C ASP A 156 -0.79 2.31 0.62
N LYS A 157 -1.48 3.42 0.93
CA LYS A 157 -1.24 4.73 0.30
C LYS A 157 -0.37 5.64 1.16
N ASP A 158 0.43 6.45 0.49
CA ASP A 158 1.32 7.46 1.07
C ASP A 158 0.57 8.73 1.50
N ILE A 159 -0.50 8.57 2.28
CA ILE A 159 -1.31 9.66 2.81
C ILE A 159 -0.71 10.14 4.13
N VAL A 160 -0.40 11.44 4.21
CA VAL A 160 0.00 12.05 5.48
C VAL A 160 -1.23 12.19 6.37
N ALA A 161 -1.21 11.47 7.49
CA ALA A 161 -2.28 11.48 8.47
C ALA A 161 -1.94 12.41 9.63
N MET A 162 -2.83 13.34 9.94
CA MET A 162 -2.66 14.27 11.06
C MET A 162 -3.81 14.13 12.05
N PRO A 163 -3.56 13.72 13.32
CA PRO A 163 -4.59 13.70 14.35
C PRO A 163 -5.13 15.10 14.63
N THR A 164 -6.46 15.25 14.67
CA THR A 164 -7.08 16.55 14.98
C THR A 164 -7.12 16.88 16.46
N ILE A 165 -6.77 15.92 17.31
CA ILE A 165 -6.73 16.00 18.78
C ILE A 165 -8.11 16.16 19.41
N CYS A 166 -8.95 17.02 18.86
CA CYS A 166 -10.35 17.17 19.26
C CYS A 166 -11.27 17.04 18.03
N ASP A 167 -12.55 16.92 18.27
CA ASP A 167 -13.52 16.84 17.18
C ASP A 167 -13.57 18.14 16.36
N CYS A 168 -13.79 17.98 15.05
CA CYS A 168 -13.87 19.08 14.11
C CYS A 168 -15.28 19.70 14.12
N THR A 169 -15.57 20.49 15.13
CA THR A 169 -16.86 21.19 15.33
C THR A 169 -16.66 22.70 15.25
N GLY A 170 -16.21 23.20 14.10
CA GLY A 170 -15.85 24.59 13.89
C GLY A 170 -14.39 24.92 14.25
N LEU A 171 -14.04 26.20 14.12
CA LEU A 171 -12.71 26.71 14.40
C LEU A 171 -12.58 27.12 15.86
N ASN A 172 -11.88 26.33 16.64
CA ASN A 172 -11.49 26.64 18.03
C ASN A 172 -9.97 26.78 18.15
N LEU A 173 -9.48 26.93 19.37
CA LEU A 173 -8.04 27.08 19.67
C LEU A 173 -7.19 25.96 19.08
N ILE A 174 -7.66 24.72 19.13
CA ILE A 174 -6.93 23.53 18.66
C ILE A 174 -7.15 23.32 17.17
N THR A 175 -8.40 23.24 16.71
CA THR A 175 -8.72 22.92 15.31
C THR A 175 -8.13 23.95 14.36
N ARG A 176 -8.15 25.24 14.70
CA ARG A 176 -7.51 26.29 13.90
C ARG A 176 -6.02 26.02 13.69
N ARG A 177 -5.31 25.61 14.74
CA ARG A 177 -3.87 25.33 14.63
C ARG A 177 -3.60 24.06 13.84
N VAL A 178 -4.32 22.99 14.11
CA VAL A 178 -4.14 21.70 13.44
C VAL A 178 -4.48 21.80 11.95
N ILE A 179 -5.57 22.47 11.60
CA ILE A 179 -5.95 22.71 10.20
C ILE A 179 -4.88 23.55 9.48
N ALA A 180 -4.38 24.63 10.13
CA ALA A 180 -3.28 25.41 9.55
C ALA A 180 -2.02 24.57 9.33
N ASN A 181 -1.67 23.68 10.26
CA ASN A 181 -0.54 22.77 10.12
C ASN A 181 -0.76 21.78 8.95
N ALA A 182 -1.96 21.22 8.80
CA ALA A 182 -2.31 20.34 7.68
C ALA A 182 -2.23 21.07 6.33
N CYS A 183 -2.72 22.31 6.26
CA CYS A 183 -2.55 23.15 5.09
C CYS A 183 -1.08 23.43 4.80
N GLY A 184 -0.27 23.80 5.81
CA GLY A 184 1.17 23.99 5.65
C GLY A 184 1.88 22.74 5.13
N CYS A 185 1.44 21.56 5.59
CA CYS A 185 1.97 20.27 5.10
C CYS A 185 1.71 20.09 3.59
N VAL A 186 0.45 20.16 3.14
CA VAL A 186 0.13 19.97 1.72
C VAL A 186 0.71 21.08 0.83
N ILE A 187 0.76 22.32 1.31
CA ILE A 187 1.38 23.45 0.62
C ILE A 187 2.89 23.18 0.40
N GLY A 188 3.60 22.79 1.46
CA GLY A 188 5.02 22.45 1.37
C GLY A 188 5.29 21.30 0.43
N MET A 189 4.48 20.23 0.52
CA MET A 189 4.55 19.10 -0.41
C MET A 189 4.36 19.55 -1.86
N VAL A 190 3.36 20.37 -2.16
CA VAL A 190 3.07 20.86 -3.52
C VAL A 190 4.18 21.79 -4.03
N GLN A 191 4.76 22.62 -3.17
CA GLN A 191 5.85 23.55 -3.54
C GLN A 191 7.17 22.82 -3.78
N THR A 192 7.44 21.76 -3.03
CA THR A 192 8.68 20.97 -3.11
C THR A 192 8.57 19.74 -4.01
N ALA A 193 7.36 19.27 -4.27
CA ALA A 193 7.13 18.17 -5.20
C ALA A 193 7.60 18.58 -6.61
N GLY A 194 8.50 17.79 -7.17
CA GLY A 194 8.81 17.82 -8.58
C GLY A 194 7.65 17.26 -9.43
N GLU A 195 7.98 16.72 -10.59
CA GLU A 195 7.04 15.88 -11.33
C GLU A 195 6.73 14.61 -10.53
N CYS A 196 5.54 14.04 -10.73
CA CYS A 196 5.19 12.75 -10.12
C CYS A 196 6.28 11.72 -10.41
N ILE A 197 6.43 10.74 -9.49
CA ILE A 197 7.41 9.66 -9.66
C ILE A 197 7.26 9.08 -11.07
N SER A 198 8.29 9.27 -11.87
CA SER A 198 8.43 8.65 -13.18
C SER A 198 9.64 7.73 -13.15
N LYS A 199 9.58 6.64 -13.91
CA LYS A 199 10.75 5.78 -14.10
C LYS A 199 11.93 6.60 -14.61
N GLY A 200 13.08 6.42 -13.95
CA GLY A 200 14.37 6.86 -14.46
C GLY A 200 14.84 6.01 -15.65
N ASP A 201 16.08 6.20 -16.06
CA ASP A 201 16.69 5.46 -17.18
C ASP A 201 17.04 4.00 -16.82
N LYS A 202 17.07 3.66 -15.53
CA LYS A 202 17.39 2.31 -15.07
C LYS A 202 16.12 1.46 -14.96
N PRO A 203 16.18 0.18 -15.35
CA PRO A 203 15.10 -0.76 -15.06
C PRO A 203 15.00 -0.99 -13.55
N VAL A 204 13.77 -1.12 -13.04
CA VAL A 204 13.44 -1.18 -11.63
C VAL A 204 13.06 -2.61 -11.23
N ILE A 205 13.69 -3.11 -10.17
CA ILE A 205 13.32 -4.40 -9.53
C ILE A 205 12.72 -4.13 -8.16
N GLY A 206 11.52 -4.66 -7.92
CA GLY A 206 10.93 -4.75 -6.58
C GLY A 206 11.48 -5.95 -5.83
N LEU A 207 11.91 -5.75 -4.57
CA LEU A 207 12.42 -6.81 -3.72
C LEU A 207 11.72 -6.78 -2.35
N THR A 208 11.25 -7.94 -1.88
CA THR A 208 10.68 -8.05 -0.53
C THR A 208 11.74 -8.50 0.47
N LEU A 209 11.70 -7.91 1.66
CA LEU A 209 12.62 -8.22 2.75
C LEU A 209 11.95 -8.12 4.12
N MET A 210 12.59 -8.70 5.10
CA MET A 210 12.21 -8.64 6.51
C MET A 210 13.47 -8.67 7.37
N GLY A 211 13.41 -8.28 8.65
CA GLY A 211 14.59 -8.38 9.55
C GLY A 211 15.22 -9.76 9.59
N VAL A 212 14.41 -10.80 9.47
CA VAL A 212 14.84 -12.21 9.50
C VAL A 212 15.46 -12.74 8.20
N THR A 213 15.39 -11.97 7.12
CA THR A 213 15.94 -12.30 5.79
C THR A 213 16.85 -11.18 5.26
N ASN A 214 17.22 -10.24 6.12
CA ASN A 214 17.84 -8.98 5.72
C ASN A 214 19.21 -9.15 5.06
N ASN A 215 20.07 -10.02 5.60
CA ASN A 215 21.45 -10.15 5.11
C ASN A 215 21.50 -10.68 3.67
N GLY A 216 20.73 -11.73 3.38
CA GLY A 216 20.62 -12.27 2.03
C GLY A 216 19.94 -11.28 1.07
N CYS A 217 18.87 -10.62 1.51
CA CYS A 217 18.18 -9.62 0.70
C CYS A 217 19.07 -8.43 0.35
N MET A 218 19.82 -7.87 1.30
CA MET A 218 20.73 -6.76 1.06
C MET A 218 21.87 -7.12 0.12
N ALA A 219 22.43 -8.34 0.23
CA ALA A 219 23.42 -8.83 -0.72
C ALA A 219 22.85 -8.98 -2.15
N ALA A 220 21.58 -9.38 -2.25
CA ALA A 220 20.90 -9.41 -3.54
C ALA A 220 20.67 -7.99 -4.12
N VAL A 221 20.30 -7.01 -3.29
CA VAL A 221 20.19 -5.60 -3.69
C VAL A 221 21.52 -5.10 -4.27
N GLU A 222 22.62 -5.26 -3.52
CA GLU A 222 23.93 -4.82 -3.97
C GLU A 222 24.37 -5.45 -5.29
N GLU A 223 24.07 -6.73 -5.50
CA GLU A 223 24.41 -7.43 -6.75
C GLU A 223 23.59 -6.91 -7.91
N LEU A 224 22.28 -6.67 -7.73
CA LEU A 224 21.40 -6.12 -8.77
C LEU A 224 21.81 -4.67 -9.12
N GLU A 225 22.09 -3.83 -8.12
CA GLU A 225 22.53 -2.44 -8.34
C GLU A 225 23.88 -2.37 -9.09
N ARG A 226 24.83 -3.25 -8.78
CA ARG A 226 26.10 -3.40 -9.53
C ARG A 226 25.88 -3.75 -11.00
N ASN A 227 24.77 -4.42 -11.30
CA ASN A 227 24.40 -4.78 -12.67
C ASN A 227 23.47 -3.76 -13.36
N GLY A 228 23.33 -2.55 -12.79
CA GLY A 228 22.68 -1.42 -13.42
C GLY A 228 21.18 -1.30 -13.21
N TYR A 229 20.62 -2.05 -12.26
CA TYR A 229 19.21 -1.94 -11.87
C TYR A 229 19.03 -0.93 -10.72
N GLU A 230 17.86 -0.34 -10.64
CA GLU A 230 17.37 0.31 -9.43
C GLU A 230 16.57 -0.71 -8.63
N VAL A 231 16.81 -0.82 -7.33
CA VAL A 231 16.11 -1.81 -6.49
C VAL A 231 15.27 -1.12 -5.43
N LEU A 232 13.98 -1.41 -5.42
CA LEU A 232 13.04 -0.92 -4.42
C LEU A 232 12.77 -2.02 -3.39
N GLY A 233 13.22 -1.80 -2.16
CA GLY A 233 13.00 -2.72 -1.04
C GLY A 233 11.63 -2.51 -0.37
N PHE A 234 10.85 -3.58 -0.21
CA PHE A 234 9.55 -3.57 0.43
C PHE A 234 9.53 -4.47 1.65
N HIS A 235 9.18 -3.91 2.80
CA HIS A 235 9.12 -4.70 4.04
C HIS A 235 7.90 -5.63 4.05
N ALA A 236 8.14 -6.94 4.12
CA ALA A 236 7.11 -7.98 4.00
C ALA A 236 6.33 -8.24 5.32
N THR A 237 5.90 -7.17 5.99
CA THR A 237 5.14 -7.23 7.26
C THR A 237 3.90 -6.34 7.18
N GLY A 238 2.97 -6.58 6.28
CA GLY A 238 1.74 -5.87 6.22
C GLY A 238 1.39 -5.36 4.83
N VAL A 239 1.78 -4.16 4.50
CA VAL A 239 1.38 -3.53 3.23
C VAL A 239 2.50 -3.52 2.19
N GLY A 240 3.76 -3.75 2.58
CA GLY A 240 4.91 -3.58 1.69
C GLY A 240 4.85 -4.46 0.44
N GLY A 241 4.57 -5.75 0.60
CA GLY A 241 4.42 -6.65 -0.55
C GLY A 241 3.26 -6.27 -1.47
N ALA A 242 2.14 -5.79 -0.92
CA ALA A 242 1.01 -5.32 -1.71
C ALA A 242 1.32 -4.04 -2.48
N VAL A 243 2.06 -3.11 -1.87
CA VAL A 243 2.54 -1.90 -2.56
C VAL A 243 3.45 -2.28 -3.71
N MET A 244 4.39 -3.21 -3.51
CA MET A 244 5.25 -3.73 -4.57
C MET A 244 4.42 -4.30 -5.74
N GLU A 245 3.44 -5.14 -5.44
CA GLU A 245 2.55 -5.73 -6.45
C GLU A 245 1.73 -4.68 -7.19
N GLN A 246 1.24 -3.65 -6.49
CA GLN A 246 0.53 -2.54 -7.13
C GLN A 246 1.47 -1.75 -8.05
N MET A 247 2.70 -1.45 -7.61
CA MET A 247 3.68 -0.74 -8.44
C MET A 247 4.08 -1.56 -9.68
N ALA A 248 4.13 -2.88 -9.57
CA ALA A 248 4.32 -3.75 -10.73
C ALA A 248 3.14 -3.67 -11.71
N ALA A 249 1.89 -3.68 -11.18
CA ALA A 249 0.68 -3.52 -11.98
C ALA A 249 0.60 -2.14 -12.66
N ASP A 250 1.09 -1.10 -12.00
CA ASP A 250 1.14 0.27 -12.52
C ASP A 250 2.31 0.49 -13.51
N GLY A 251 3.13 -0.54 -13.76
CA GLY A 251 4.26 -0.47 -14.68
C GLY A 251 5.48 0.29 -14.14
N LEU A 252 5.53 0.58 -12.84
CA LEU A 252 6.68 1.24 -12.18
C LEU A 252 7.83 0.28 -11.86
N ILE A 253 7.56 -1.02 -11.80
CA ILE A 253 8.51 -2.10 -11.56
C ILE A 253 8.60 -2.97 -12.81
N ASP A 254 9.82 -3.29 -13.26
CA ASP A 254 10.10 -4.09 -14.45
C ASP A 254 10.28 -5.57 -14.16
N GLY A 255 10.57 -5.93 -12.91
CA GLY A 255 10.70 -7.30 -12.46
C GLY A 255 10.63 -7.39 -10.95
N VAL A 256 10.30 -8.57 -10.43
CA VAL A 256 10.10 -8.79 -8.99
C VAL A 256 10.97 -9.93 -8.51
N LEU A 257 11.80 -9.65 -7.50
CA LEU A 257 12.52 -10.63 -6.69
C LEU A 257 11.85 -10.73 -5.32
N ASP A 258 10.87 -11.60 -5.21
CA ASP A 258 10.05 -11.78 -4.01
C ASP A 258 10.68 -12.80 -3.06
N LEU A 259 11.66 -12.37 -2.28
CA LEU A 259 12.42 -13.26 -1.39
C LEU A 259 11.72 -13.56 -0.07
N THR A 260 10.75 -12.72 0.32
CA THR A 260 10.12 -12.80 1.64
C THR A 260 8.60 -12.69 1.53
N MET A 261 7.91 -13.80 1.80
CA MET A 261 6.45 -13.91 1.64
C MET A 261 5.70 -14.08 2.96
N HIS A 262 6.19 -13.48 4.05
CA HIS A 262 5.60 -13.59 5.39
C HIS A 262 4.10 -13.23 5.44
N GLU A 263 3.69 -12.31 4.60
CA GLU A 263 2.30 -11.87 4.50
C GLU A 263 1.31 -12.98 4.15
N ILE A 264 1.73 -14.00 3.40
CA ILE A 264 0.86 -15.15 3.07
C ILE A 264 0.54 -15.96 4.32
N THR A 265 1.52 -16.16 5.19
CA THR A 265 1.31 -16.85 6.46
C THR A 265 0.45 -16.02 7.41
N SER A 266 0.70 -14.71 7.49
CA SER A 266 -0.14 -13.82 8.29
C SER A 266 -1.60 -13.81 7.80
N GLU A 267 -1.83 -13.82 6.49
CA GLU A 267 -3.18 -13.95 5.90
C GLU A 267 -3.85 -15.29 6.29
N TYR A 268 -3.10 -16.39 6.23
CA TYR A 268 -3.60 -17.73 6.60
C TYR A 268 -4.11 -17.77 8.06
N PHE A 269 -3.42 -17.11 8.97
CA PHE A 269 -3.83 -17.00 10.37
C PHE A 269 -4.84 -15.88 10.65
N GLY A 270 -5.35 -15.20 9.62
CA GLY A 270 -6.32 -14.12 9.78
C GLY A 270 -5.74 -12.81 10.31
N GLY A 271 -4.43 -12.65 10.24
CA GLY A 271 -3.67 -11.50 10.70
C GLY A 271 -2.49 -11.91 11.59
N GLY A 272 -1.68 -10.94 11.99
CA GLY A 272 -0.54 -11.07 12.87
C GLY A 272 -0.22 -9.75 13.53
N PHE A 273 0.94 -9.60 14.15
CA PHE A 273 1.34 -8.35 14.80
C PHE A 273 1.30 -7.14 13.87
N SER A 274 1.73 -7.33 12.64
CA SER A 274 1.81 -6.28 11.61
C SER A 274 0.57 -6.19 10.73
N TYR A 275 -0.41 -7.07 10.92
CA TYR A 275 -1.58 -7.21 10.07
C TYR A 275 -2.88 -6.97 10.80
N GLY A 276 -3.71 -6.08 10.21
CA GLY A 276 -5.13 -6.03 10.53
C GLY A 276 -5.94 -6.96 9.62
N PRO A 277 -7.24 -7.13 9.90
CA PRO A 277 -8.19 -7.80 8.99
C PRO A 277 -8.12 -7.13 7.60
N GLY A 278 -8.01 -7.93 6.55
CA GLY A 278 -7.89 -7.42 5.18
C GLY A 278 -6.44 -7.24 4.71
N ALA A 279 -5.50 -7.90 5.38
CA ALA A 279 -4.12 -7.97 4.93
C ALA A 279 -4.04 -8.30 3.43
N ALA A 280 -3.11 -7.65 2.79
CA ALA A 280 -2.98 -7.64 1.35
C ALA A 280 -2.72 -9.03 0.79
N VAL A 281 -3.51 -9.42 -0.15
CA VAL A 281 -3.34 -10.66 -0.89
C VAL A 281 -2.08 -10.56 -1.75
N ARG A 282 -1.14 -11.50 -1.56
CA ARG A 282 0.14 -11.57 -2.27
C ARG A 282 0.08 -12.47 -3.50
N LEU A 283 0.97 -12.25 -4.45
CA LEU A 283 1.15 -13.00 -5.69
C LEU A 283 -0.01 -12.91 -6.71
N LEU A 284 -1.04 -12.10 -6.49
CA LEU A 284 -2.15 -11.97 -7.45
C LEU A 284 -1.93 -10.86 -8.46
N LYS A 285 -1.50 -9.68 -8.02
CA LYS A 285 -1.25 -8.56 -8.94
C LYS A 285 0.05 -8.75 -9.70
N THR A 286 1.11 -9.25 -9.05
CA THR A 286 2.39 -9.54 -9.69
C THR A 286 2.22 -10.57 -10.80
N THR A 287 1.51 -11.66 -10.55
CA THR A 287 1.24 -12.69 -11.56
C THR A 287 0.36 -12.17 -12.70
N ALA A 288 -0.66 -11.35 -12.38
CA ALA A 288 -1.53 -10.73 -13.39
C ALA A 288 -0.80 -9.68 -14.25
N SER A 289 0.18 -8.98 -13.69
CA SER A 289 0.97 -7.95 -14.39
C SER A 289 1.96 -8.53 -15.39
N ARG A 290 2.26 -9.84 -15.27
CA ARG A 290 3.20 -10.56 -16.15
C ARG A 290 4.59 -9.93 -16.20
N VAL A 291 5.05 -9.37 -15.10
CA VAL A 291 6.45 -8.97 -14.95
C VAL A 291 7.33 -10.19 -14.65
N PRO A 292 8.59 -10.22 -15.08
CA PRO A 292 9.57 -11.23 -14.68
C PRO A 292 9.57 -11.43 -13.17
N LEU A 293 9.41 -12.68 -12.71
CA LEU A 293 9.16 -12.97 -11.31
C LEU A 293 10.06 -14.10 -10.81
N VAL A 294 10.80 -13.82 -9.75
CA VAL A 294 11.52 -14.83 -8.98
C VAL A 294 11.03 -14.78 -7.54
N VAL A 295 10.54 -15.89 -7.02
CA VAL A 295 10.02 -15.99 -5.66
C VAL A 295 10.86 -16.94 -4.80
N SER A 296 10.90 -16.71 -3.49
CA SER A 296 11.46 -17.63 -2.52
C SER A 296 10.60 -17.73 -1.26
N LEU A 297 10.95 -18.66 -0.38
CA LEU A 297 10.17 -19.04 0.80
C LEU A 297 10.57 -18.29 2.08
N GLY A 298 11.28 -17.17 1.98
CA GLY A 298 11.73 -16.42 3.14
C GLY A 298 10.58 -15.96 4.03
N GLY A 299 10.69 -16.23 5.32
CA GLY A 299 9.74 -15.80 6.33
C GLY A 299 8.31 -16.35 6.22
N ILE A 300 8.08 -17.34 5.35
CA ILE A 300 6.76 -17.98 5.20
C ILE A 300 6.50 -19.07 6.24
N ASP A 301 7.52 -19.47 6.95
CA ASP A 301 7.56 -20.61 7.87
C ASP A 301 7.15 -20.26 9.30
N PHE A 302 6.65 -19.04 9.55
CA PHE A 302 6.22 -18.59 10.86
C PHE A 302 5.15 -17.50 10.76
N VAL A 303 4.46 -17.26 11.86
CA VAL A 303 3.62 -16.10 12.08
C VAL A 303 4.10 -15.32 13.29
N ASP A 304 3.98 -13.99 13.24
CA ASP A 304 4.29 -13.10 14.36
C ASP A 304 3.02 -12.57 15.04
N TYR A 305 3.02 -12.57 16.37
CA TYR A 305 1.93 -12.02 17.17
C TYR A 305 2.45 -11.16 18.31
N ASN A 306 1.63 -10.21 18.74
CA ASN A 306 1.80 -9.62 20.05
C ASN A 306 1.64 -10.73 21.10
N LYS A 307 2.53 -10.82 22.07
CA LYS A 307 2.49 -11.87 23.11
C LYS A 307 1.16 -11.95 23.85
N LYS A 308 0.44 -10.81 23.98
CA LYS A 308 -0.88 -10.75 24.62
C LYS A 308 -2.01 -11.32 23.74
N GLU A 309 -1.78 -11.41 22.42
CA GLU A 309 -2.75 -11.86 21.43
C GLU A 309 -2.40 -13.24 20.85
N ALA A 310 -1.22 -13.79 21.17
CA ALA A 310 -0.71 -15.04 20.60
C ALA A 310 -1.58 -16.28 20.90
N ASN A 311 -2.42 -16.22 21.91
CA ASN A 311 -3.34 -17.29 22.31
C ASN A 311 -4.41 -17.62 21.24
N VAL A 312 -4.57 -16.80 20.22
CA VAL A 312 -5.46 -17.10 19.09
C VAL A 312 -4.86 -18.14 18.14
N VAL A 313 -3.53 -18.39 18.22
CA VAL A 313 -2.87 -19.44 17.44
C VAL A 313 -3.17 -20.80 18.08
N PRO A 314 -3.75 -21.76 17.33
CA PRO A 314 -4.11 -23.06 17.88
C PRO A 314 -2.89 -23.81 18.44
N ASN A 315 -3.08 -24.47 19.58
CA ASN A 315 -2.03 -25.31 20.22
C ASN A 315 -0.71 -24.60 20.49
N LEU A 316 -0.76 -23.32 20.85
CA LEU A 316 0.43 -22.48 21.07
C LEU A 316 1.46 -23.13 22.02
N GLU A 317 1.01 -23.78 23.11
CA GLU A 317 1.86 -24.40 24.12
C GLU A 317 2.75 -25.52 23.57
N SER A 318 2.34 -26.17 22.50
CA SER A 318 3.10 -27.26 21.85
C SER A 318 3.99 -26.80 20.70
N ARG A 319 3.96 -25.50 20.36
CA ARG A 319 4.70 -24.96 19.22
C ARG A 319 6.09 -24.50 19.58
N LYS A 320 6.97 -24.54 18.60
CA LYS A 320 8.25 -23.84 18.67
C LYS A 320 7.99 -22.34 18.56
N THR A 321 8.50 -21.59 19.52
CA THR A 321 8.35 -20.13 19.59
C THR A 321 9.70 -19.48 19.83
N TYR A 322 9.80 -18.23 19.40
CA TYR A 322 10.96 -17.37 19.60
C TYR A 322 10.53 -15.97 20.00
N ASP A 323 10.96 -15.51 21.15
CA ASP A 323 10.71 -14.15 21.60
C ASP A 323 11.55 -13.16 20.79
N HIS A 324 10.91 -12.49 19.83
CA HIS A 324 11.60 -11.53 18.99
C HIS A 324 11.99 -10.25 19.76
N ASN A 325 11.09 -9.79 20.62
CA ASN A 325 11.31 -8.65 21.53
C ASN A 325 10.35 -8.74 22.74
N ALA A 326 10.25 -7.66 23.53
CA ALA A 326 9.39 -7.62 24.72
C ALA A 326 7.91 -7.90 24.40
N ASP A 327 7.42 -7.47 23.24
CA ASP A 327 6.02 -7.51 22.88
C ASP A 327 5.68 -8.53 21.79
N THR A 328 6.66 -9.03 21.02
CA THR A 328 6.43 -9.86 19.83
C THR A 328 7.02 -11.24 19.97
N VAL A 329 6.26 -12.26 19.60
CA VAL A 329 6.68 -13.66 19.52
C VAL A 329 6.54 -14.17 18.10
N HIS A 330 7.54 -14.87 17.59
CA HIS A 330 7.49 -15.64 16.35
C HIS A 330 7.06 -17.08 16.69
N ILE A 331 6.09 -17.59 15.96
CA ILE A 331 5.50 -18.90 16.18
C ILE A 331 5.67 -19.73 14.90
N LYS A 332 6.40 -20.85 15.00
CA LYS A 332 6.61 -21.76 13.87
C LYS A 332 5.29 -22.39 13.44
N ILE A 333 5.07 -22.48 12.12
CA ILE A 333 3.93 -23.21 11.56
C ILE A 333 4.11 -24.72 11.74
N THR A 334 2.99 -25.43 11.81
CA THR A 334 2.97 -26.91 11.86
C THR A 334 3.12 -27.50 10.44
N PRO A 335 3.46 -28.79 10.29
CA PRO A 335 3.51 -29.45 8.99
C PRO A 335 2.19 -29.38 8.19
N ASP A 336 1.03 -29.41 8.86
CA ASP A 336 -0.27 -29.32 8.19
C ASP A 336 -0.53 -27.90 7.68
N GLU A 337 -0.24 -26.89 8.47
CA GLU A 337 -0.31 -25.48 8.06
C GLU A 337 0.68 -25.17 6.92
N ALA A 338 1.87 -25.75 6.99
CA ALA A 338 2.87 -25.65 5.94
C ALA A 338 2.35 -26.19 4.58
N ARG A 339 1.65 -27.33 4.61
CA ARG A 339 1.00 -27.87 3.40
C ARG A 339 -0.08 -26.96 2.85
N ASP A 340 -0.90 -26.39 3.72
CA ASP A 340 -1.99 -25.50 3.28
C ASP A 340 -1.44 -24.17 2.72
N ILE A 341 -0.44 -23.59 3.36
CA ILE A 341 0.25 -22.38 2.87
C ILE A 341 0.93 -22.65 1.53
N ALA A 342 1.61 -23.80 1.38
CA ALA A 342 2.23 -24.20 0.12
C ALA A 342 1.22 -24.31 -1.04
N LYS A 343 0.04 -24.86 -0.76
CA LYS A 343 -1.07 -24.92 -1.76
C LYS A 343 -1.57 -23.54 -2.15
N ILE A 344 -1.64 -22.59 -1.20
CA ILE A 344 -2.01 -21.20 -1.47
C ILE A 344 -0.99 -20.57 -2.42
N VAL A 345 0.32 -20.71 -2.13
CA VAL A 345 1.40 -20.18 -2.97
C VAL A 345 1.32 -20.79 -4.37
N ALA A 346 1.28 -22.13 -4.47
CA ALA A 346 1.20 -22.83 -5.76
C ALA A 346 -0.02 -22.40 -6.57
N LYS A 347 -1.21 -22.34 -5.94
CA LYS A 347 -2.45 -21.90 -6.58
C LYS A 347 -2.30 -20.49 -7.16
N ARG A 348 -1.70 -19.56 -6.42
CA ARG A 348 -1.51 -18.18 -6.87
C ARG A 348 -0.49 -18.09 -8.02
N LEU A 349 0.62 -18.80 -7.93
CA LEU A 349 1.60 -18.88 -9.02
C LEU A 349 1.03 -19.54 -10.27
N ASN A 350 0.19 -20.55 -10.15
CA ASN A 350 -0.41 -21.26 -11.26
C ASN A 350 -1.54 -20.50 -12.00
N THR A 351 -1.97 -19.34 -11.50
CA THR A 351 -3.10 -18.59 -12.09
C THR A 351 -2.80 -17.95 -13.43
N ALA A 352 -1.54 -17.77 -13.78
CA ALA A 352 -1.14 -17.14 -15.03
C ALA A 352 -0.40 -18.11 -15.93
N ASP A 353 -0.71 -18.06 -17.23
CA ASP A 353 0.19 -18.58 -18.26
C ASP A 353 1.36 -17.62 -18.42
N TYR A 354 2.55 -18.07 -18.04
CA TYR A 354 3.77 -17.29 -18.16
C TYR A 354 4.41 -17.54 -19.54
N PRO A 355 4.38 -16.56 -20.45
CA PRO A 355 5.10 -16.70 -21.72
C PRO A 355 6.62 -16.70 -21.48
N ALA A 356 7.38 -17.18 -22.43
CA ALA A 356 8.85 -17.17 -22.36
C ALA A 356 9.43 -15.74 -22.14
N SER A 357 8.69 -14.71 -22.54
CA SER A 357 9.02 -13.30 -22.29
C SER A 357 8.75 -12.82 -20.87
N CYS A 358 8.11 -13.66 -20.05
CA CYS A 358 7.84 -13.35 -18.63
C CYS A 358 8.06 -14.63 -17.79
N PRO A 359 9.31 -15.07 -17.64
CA PRO A 359 9.61 -16.30 -16.92
C PRO A 359 9.38 -16.14 -15.43
N VAL A 360 8.89 -17.20 -14.79
CA VAL A 360 8.74 -17.31 -13.35
C VAL A 360 9.62 -18.42 -12.82
N LYS A 361 10.34 -18.17 -11.75
CA LYS A 361 11.16 -19.17 -11.08
C LYS A 361 10.91 -19.15 -9.57
N VAL A 362 11.02 -20.33 -8.97
CA VAL A 362 10.91 -20.53 -7.52
C VAL A 362 12.26 -20.95 -6.96
N LEU A 363 12.76 -20.23 -5.97
CA LEU A 363 14.03 -20.53 -5.29
C LEU A 363 13.77 -21.18 -3.94
N ILE A 364 14.41 -22.30 -3.69
CA ILE A 364 14.29 -23.03 -2.43
C ILE A 364 15.65 -23.05 -1.74
N PRO A 365 15.79 -22.42 -0.54
CA PRO A 365 16.99 -22.54 0.27
C PRO A 365 17.06 -23.94 0.92
N THR A 366 18.23 -24.58 0.94
CA THR A 366 18.38 -25.94 1.47
C THR A 366 18.60 -25.97 2.99
N ASP A 367 19.10 -24.89 3.59
CA ASP A 367 19.54 -24.85 5.01
C ASP A 367 18.76 -23.84 5.86
N GLY A 368 17.54 -23.53 5.45
CA GLY A 368 16.63 -22.67 6.21
C GLY A 368 16.20 -21.41 5.47
N MET A 369 14.99 -20.98 5.78
CA MET A 369 14.28 -19.86 5.12
C MET A 369 14.58 -18.51 5.74
N ARG A 370 15.35 -18.48 6.82
CA ARG A 370 15.75 -17.29 7.59
C ARG A 370 16.79 -17.65 8.67
N HIS A 371 17.40 -16.64 9.33
CA HIS A 371 18.55 -16.82 10.20
C HIS A 371 18.36 -17.81 11.38
N ASN A 372 17.17 -17.91 11.96
CA ASN A 372 16.93 -18.74 13.16
C ASN A 372 16.17 -20.04 12.88
N THR A 373 16.29 -20.58 11.67
CA THR A 373 15.69 -21.87 11.25
C THR A 373 16.71 -22.93 10.82
N THR A 374 17.99 -22.67 11.02
CA THR A 374 19.06 -23.68 10.82
C THR A 374 19.11 -24.66 11.99
N ILE A 375 19.86 -25.76 11.82
CA ILE A 375 20.06 -26.77 12.87
C ILE A 375 20.61 -26.12 14.17
N GLY A 376 19.90 -26.37 15.25
CA GLY A 376 20.26 -25.84 16.58
C GLY A 376 19.55 -24.53 16.95
N GLU A 377 18.89 -23.87 16.01
CA GLU A 377 18.12 -22.66 16.26
C GLU A 377 16.72 -22.95 16.81
N ALA A 378 16.13 -21.93 17.47
CA ALA A 378 14.86 -22.08 18.20
C ALA A 378 13.68 -22.51 17.33
N LEU A 379 13.67 -22.12 16.07
CA LEU A 379 12.57 -22.38 15.14
C LEU A 379 12.93 -23.41 14.06
N TYR A 380 14.04 -24.16 14.27
CA TYR A 380 14.39 -25.27 13.40
C TYR A 380 13.32 -26.37 13.45
N ASP A 381 12.69 -26.66 12.33
CA ASP A 381 11.65 -27.68 12.16
C ASP A 381 11.70 -28.31 10.77
N PRO A 382 12.56 -29.33 10.58
CA PRO A 382 12.75 -29.94 9.25
C PRO A 382 11.51 -30.67 8.75
N GLU A 383 10.59 -31.10 9.61
CA GLU A 383 9.34 -31.73 9.18
C GLU A 383 8.39 -30.71 8.58
N ALA A 384 8.21 -29.55 9.22
CA ALA A 384 7.40 -28.47 8.70
C ALA A 384 8.00 -27.87 7.40
N ASP A 385 9.31 -27.67 7.37
CA ASP A 385 10.01 -27.14 6.20
C ASP A 385 9.92 -28.11 5.01
N LYS A 386 10.10 -29.42 5.26
CA LYS A 386 9.93 -30.45 4.22
C LYS A 386 8.49 -30.51 3.71
N ALA A 387 7.50 -30.45 4.62
CA ALA A 387 6.09 -30.44 4.23
C ALA A 387 5.73 -29.25 3.33
N LEU A 388 6.29 -28.07 3.63
CA LEU A 388 6.12 -26.87 2.81
C LEU A 388 6.71 -27.06 1.41
N ILE A 389 7.98 -27.47 1.35
CA ILE A 389 8.75 -27.59 0.10
C ILE A 389 8.17 -28.67 -0.80
N ASP A 390 7.94 -29.87 -0.27
CA ASP A 390 7.42 -31.00 -1.07
C ASP A 390 6.03 -30.67 -1.61
N THR A 391 5.13 -30.13 -0.76
CA THR A 391 3.78 -29.76 -1.19
C THR A 391 3.81 -28.64 -2.22
N LEU A 392 4.69 -27.67 -2.10
CA LEU A 392 4.84 -26.64 -3.13
C LEU A 392 5.27 -27.25 -4.47
N LYS A 393 6.32 -28.06 -4.49
CA LYS A 393 6.80 -28.73 -5.71
C LYS A 393 5.73 -29.60 -6.37
N ASP A 394 5.00 -30.37 -5.58
CA ASP A 394 3.96 -31.27 -6.09
C ASP A 394 2.75 -30.54 -6.69
N ASN A 395 2.53 -29.28 -6.33
CA ASN A 395 1.38 -28.49 -6.76
C ASN A 395 1.71 -27.39 -7.77
N LEU A 396 2.97 -27.10 -8.05
CA LEU A 396 3.37 -26.12 -9.08
C LEU A 396 3.16 -26.67 -10.50
N ASN A 397 2.75 -25.79 -11.41
CA ASN A 397 2.72 -26.14 -12.82
C ASN A 397 4.12 -26.53 -13.33
N PRO A 398 4.25 -27.55 -14.18
CA PRO A 398 5.54 -28.05 -14.65
C PRO A 398 6.39 -27.03 -15.44
N ASN A 399 5.79 -25.97 -15.92
CA ASN A 399 6.48 -24.86 -16.63
C ASN A 399 7.11 -23.84 -15.68
N ILE A 400 6.84 -23.92 -14.38
CA ILE A 400 7.50 -23.08 -13.36
C ILE A 400 8.76 -23.81 -12.89
N GLU A 401 9.91 -23.23 -13.22
CA GLU A 401 11.20 -23.81 -12.83
C GLU A 401 11.44 -23.63 -11.32
N VAL A 402 11.76 -24.72 -10.63
CA VAL A 402 12.17 -24.74 -9.23
C VAL A 402 13.66 -24.95 -9.13
N ILE A 403 14.37 -24.03 -8.49
CA ILE A 403 15.83 -24.06 -8.30
C ILE A 403 16.13 -24.17 -6.82
N GLU A 404 16.81 -25.24 -6.43
CA GLU A 404 17.37 -25.37 -5.09
C GLU A 404 18.71 -24.64 -5.02
N ILE A 405 18.85 -23.76 -4.02
CA ILE A 405 20.08 -23.03 -3.77
C ILE A 405 20.63 -23.46 -2.41
N GLU A 406 21.84 -24.04 -2.43
CA GLU A 406 22.54 -24.46 -1.22
C GLU A 406 22.79 -23.26 -0.29
N GLY A 407 22.41 -23.44 0.97
CA GLY A 407 22.60 -22.48 2.05
C GLY A 407 21.28 -21.93 2.62
N ASN A 408 21.44 -21.13 3.67
CA ASN A 408 20.33 -20.39 4.30
C ASN A 408 20.05 -19.10 3.53
N LEU A 409 18.77 -18.78 3.34
CA LEU A 409 18.32 -17.58 2.61
C LEU A 409 18.92 -16.29 3.17
N ASP A 410 19.10 -16.19 4.49
CA ASP A 410 19.63 -14.98 5.14
C ASP A 410 21.18 -14.86 5.04
N THR A 411 21.83 -15.65 4.20
CA THR A 411 23.28 -15.49 3.97
C THR A 411 23.57 -14.62 2.74
N PRO A 412 24.63 -13.81 2.78
CA PRO A 412 25.02 -12.99 1.62
C PRO A 412 25.27 -13.81 0.35
N GLU A 413 25.89 -14.98 0.49
CA GLU A 413 26.21 -15.88 -0.62
C GLU A 413 24.93 -16.38 -1.31
N TRP A 414 23.91 -16.70 -0.53
CA TRP A 414 22.61 -17.11 -1.06
C TRP A 414 21.93 -15.94 -1.78
N GLY A 415 21.95 -14.75 -1.18
CA GLY A 415 21.37 -13.54 -1.78
C GLY A 415 21.99 -13.20 -3.13
N VAL A 416 23.32 -13.29 -3.26
CA VAL A 416 24.00 -13.09 -4.55
C VAL A 416 23.58 -14.13 -5.58
N LYS A 417 23.38 -15.40 -5.20
CA LYS A 417 22.90 -16.44 -6.12
C LYS A 417 21.48 -16.14 -6.57
N ALA A 418 20.60 -15.72 -5.66
CA ALA A 418 19.23 -15.33 -5.99
C ALA A 418 19.18 -14.13 -6.96
N ALA A 419 20.02 -13.11 -6.74
CA ALA A 419 20.15 -11.97 -7.65
C ALA A 419 20.60 -12.40 -9.07
N LYS A 420 21.53 -13.34 -9.18
CA LYS A 420 21.97 -13.87 -10.48
C LYS A 420 20.83 -14.55 -11.22
N VAL A 421 19.99 -15.34 -10.52
CA VAL A 421 18.79 -15.92 -11.15
C VAL A 421 17.84 -14.83 -11.64
N MET A 422 17.65 -13.76 -10.86
CA MET A 422 16.82 -12.61 -11.28
C MET A 422 17.41 -11.91 -12.51
N LEU A 423 18.73 -11.72 -12.58
CA LEU A 423 19.40 -11.16 -13.77
C LEU A 423 19.18 -12.01 -15.01
N ASP A 424 19.24 -13.35 -14.89
CA ASP A 424 18.98 -14.26 -15.99
C ASP A 424 17.53 -14.16 -16.47
N VAL A 425 16.57 -14.06 -15.53
CA VAL A 425 15.15 -13.87 -15.81
C VAL A 425 14.89 -12.53 -16.51
N MET A 426 15.49 -11.46 -16.03
CA MET A 426 15.38 -10.13 -16.67
C MET A 426 16.00 -10.09 -18.07
N ASN A 427 17.10 -10.80 -18.28
CA ASN A 427 17.75 -10.90 -19.60
C ASN A 427 16.93 -11.76 -20.59
N ALA A 428 16.26 -12.78 -20.10
CA ALA A 428 15.35 -13.59 -20.93
C ALA A 428 14.13 -12.79 -21.39
N ALA A 429 13.60 -11.93 -20.52
CA ALA A 429 12.45 -11.08 -20.82
C ALA A 429 12.73 -9.97 -21.85
N LYS A 430 13.99 -9.60 -22.07
CA LYS A 430 14.40 -8.59 -23.08
C LYS A 430 14.49 -9.15 -24.52
N LYS A 431 14.44 -10.47 -24.67
CA LYS A 431 14.50 -11.17 -25.95
C LYS A 431 13.10 -11.42 -26.52
#